data_f170f0948807389c406f82ce56c71573
#
_entry.id   f170f0948807389c406f82ce56c71573
#
_cell.length_a   1.000
_cell.length_b   1.000
_cell.length_c   1.000
_cell.angle_alpha   90.00
_cell.angle_beta   90.00
_cell.angle_gamma   90.00
#
_symmetry.space_group_name_H-M   'P 1'
#
loop_
_entity.id
_entity.type
_entity.pdbx_description
1 polymer ?
#
loop_
_entity_poly.entity_id
_entity_poly.type
_entity_poly.pdbx_seq_one_letter_code
_entity_poly.pdbx_strand_id
1 'polypeptide(L)'
;MENNSSARRSFLKYINNEDDNINIENLKESIYCIFYENSDDEYIGYDEASVLWNELNDFIDRKIEPLIELQRYMEAVELILHLASSFTEYDIDDSDGVIMGIYSRCEEIISLVIRLCSEKEEEKIFQDVVYEIDNNNDEYGYYKGFLDRLLFNQFKSEK
;
A
#
# COMPACT_ATOMS: atom_id res chain seq x y z
N MET A 1 12.10 -25.43 -14.37
CA MET A 1 13.35 -25.02 -13.78
C MET A 1 13.28 -25.01 -12.29
N GLU A 2 13.94 -25.95 -11.74
CA GLU A 2 14.01 -25.98 -10.31
C GLU A 2 14.71 -24.74 -9.77
N ASN A 3 15.46 -24.06 -10.63
CA ASN A 3 16.25 -22.93 -10.22
C ASN A 3 15.43 -21.70 -9.85
N ASN A 4 14.22 -21.58 -10.40
CA ASN A 4 13.40 -20.42 -10.10
C ASN A 4 13.02 -20.36 -8.62
N SER A 5 12.61 -21.50 -8.07
CA SER A 5 12.22 -21.57 -6.68
C SER A 5 13.44 -21.38 -5.76
N SER A 6 14.55 -22.01 -6.12
CA SER A 6 15.77 -21.89 -5.33
C SER A 6 16.35 -20.49 -5.40
N ALA A 7 16.36 -19.89 -6.60
CA ALA A 7 16.86 -18.53 -6.78
C ALA A 7 15.99 -17.52 -6.02
N ARG A 8 14.67 -17.71 -6.07
CA ARG A 8 13.77 -16.82 -5.35
C ARG A 8 13.99 -16.91 -3.84
N ARG A 9 14.18 -18.12 -3.34
CA ARG A 9 14.44 -18.31 -1.92
C ARG A 9 15.75 -17.67 -1.51
N SER A 10 16.78 -17.81 -2.33
CA SER A 10 18.07 -17.19 -2.07
C SER A 10 17.96 -15.66 -2.09
N PHE A 11 17.19 -15.14 -3.04
CA PHE A 11 16.96 -13.71 -3.15
C PHE A 11 16.23 -13.17 -1.93
N LEU A 12 15.19 -13.88 -1.49
CA LEU A 12 14.45 -13.46 -0.30
C LEU A 12 15.32 -13.53 0.95
N LYS A 13 16.18 -14.53 1.03
CA LYS A 13 17.11 -14.65 2.14
C LYS A 13 18.11 -13.51 2.13
N TYR A 14 18.59 -13.14 0.94
CA TYR A 14 19.49 -12.01 0.79
C TYR A 14 18.82 -10.73 1.21
N ILE A 15 17.58 -10.50 0.75
CA ILE A 15 16.82 -9.34 1.15
C ILE A 15 16.62 -9.34 2.66
N ASN A 16 16.32 -10.49 3.24
CA ASN A 16 16.10 -10.59 4.67
C ASN A 16 17.37 -10.26 5.45
N ASN A 17 18.53 -10.66 4.94
CA ASN A 17 19.80 -10.31 5.59
C ASN A 17 20.07 -8.81 5.48
N GLU A 18 19.64 -8.20 4.40
CA GLU A 18 19.73 -6.75 4.25
C GLU A 18 18.53 -6.05 4.85
N ASP A 19 17.50 -6.81 5.17
CA ASP A 19 16.25 -6.30 5.68
C ASP A 19 16.41 -5.61 7.01
N ASP A 20 17.38 -6.03 7.80
CA ASP A 20 17.67 -5.33 9.04
C ASP A 20 18.00 -3.88 8.74
N ASN A 21 18.34 -3.60 7.48
CA ASN A 21 18.67 -2.27 7.03
C ASN A 21 17.61 -1.68 6.10
N ILE A 22 16.52 -2.42 5.83
CA ILE A 22 15.44 -1.85 5.02
C ILE A 22 14.85 -0.68 5.77
N ASN A 23 14.89 0.44 5.13
CA ASN A 23 14.37 1.67 5.69
C ASN A 23 13.01 1.95 5.07
N ILE A 24 11.97 1.84 5.88
CA ILE A 24 10.59 2.09 5.41
C ILE A 24 10.46 3.49 4.86
N GLU A 25 11.21 4.44 5.42
CA GLU A 25 11.17 5.82 4.90
C GLU A 25 11.70 5.91 3.48
N ASN A 26 12.68 5.07 3.12
CA ASN A 26 13.15 5.04 1.74
C ASN A 26 12.09 4.48 0.80
N LEU A 27 11.31 3.51 1.26
CA LEU A 27 10.22 2.97 0.46
C LEU A 27 9.09 3.98 0.30
N LYS A 28 8.81 4.75 1.35
CA LYS A 28 7.84 5.85 1.25
C LYS A 28 8.32 6.88 0.24
N GLU A 29 9.62 7.16 0.22
CA GLU A 29 10.17 8.09 -0.73
C GLU A 29 10.04 7.57 -2.16
N SER A 30 10.19 6.26 -2.34
CA SER A 30 9.96 5.65 -3.66
C SER A 30 8.51 5.87 -4.12
N ILE A 31 7.56 5.73 -3.20
CA ILE A 31 6.16 6.01 -3.52
C ILE A 31 6.00 7.47 -3.93
N TYR A 32 6.60 8.38 -3.18
CA TYR A 32 6.55 9.80 -3.53
C TYR A 32 7.10 10.03 -4.94
N CYS A 33 8.23 9.41 -5.27
CA CYS A 33 8.83 9.58 -6.59
C CYS A 33 7.91 9.07 -7.69
N ILE A 34 7.22 7.95 -7.47
CA ILE A 34 6.29 7.41 -8.47
C ILE A 34 5.20 8.45 -8.78
N PHE A 35 4.60 9.03 -7.75
CA PHE A 35 3.58 10.05 -7.97
C PHE A 35 4.17 11.30 -8.61
N TYR A 36 5.30 11.76 -8.09
CA TYR A 36 5.89 13.02 -8.55
C TYR A 36 6.27 12.94 -10.02
N GLU A 37 6.88 11.83 -10.42
CA GLU A 37 7.36 11.68 -11.80
C GLU A 37 6.23 11.56 -12.81
N ASN A 38 5.04 11.21 -12.36
CA ASN A 38 3.88 11.10 -13.23
C ASN A 38 2.99 12.34 -13.15
N SER A 39 3.43 13.37 -12.45
CA SER A 39 2.63 14.58 -12.26
C SER A 39 3.30 15.79 -12.91
N ASP A 40 2.49 16.80 -13.18
CA ASP A 40 2.94 18.11 -13.60
C ASP A 40 2.19 19.12 -12.75
N ASP A 41 2.90 19.75 -11.84
CA ASP A 41 2.30 20.72 -10.91
C ASP A 41 1.11 20.11 -10.16
N GLU A 42 1.34 18.91 -9.60
CA GLU A 42 0.36 18.16 -8.82
C GLU A 42 -0.82 17.63 -9.62
N TYR A 43 -0.79 17.71 -10.93
CA TYR A 43 -1.81 17.14 -11.78
C TYR A 43 -1.27 15.92 -12.51
N ILE A 44 -2.04 14.83 -12.49
CA ILE A 44 -1.70 13.60 -13.21
C ILE A 44 -2.73 13.41 -14.30
N GLY A 45 -2.27 13.53 -15.55
CA GLY A 45 -3.15 13.46 -16.71
C GLY A 45 -3.56 12.03 -17.06
N TYR A 46 -4.38 11.88 -18.07
CA TYR A 46 -4.96 10.61 -18.47
C TYR A 46 -3.88 9.57 -18.78
N ASP A 47 -2.89 9.96 -19.60
CA ASP A 47 -1.84 9.01 -19.98
C ASP A 47 -0.94 8.67 -18.79
N GLU A 48 -0.62 9.67 -18.00
CA GLU A 48 0.22 9.48 -16.82
C GLU A 48 -0.48 8.63 -15.75
N ALA A 49 -1.80 8.71 -15.68
CA ALA A 49 -2.55 7.88 -14.73
C ALA A 49 -2.38 6.39 -15.04
N SER A 50 -2.32 6.03 -16.32
CA SER A 50 -2.05 4.66 -16.74
C SER A 50 -0.67 4.20 -16.29
N VAL A 51 0.33 5.05 -16.45
CA VAL A 51 1.68 4.73 -16.02
C VAL A 51 1.72 4.60 -14.49
N LEU A 52 1.06 5.52 -13.80
CA LEU A 52 0.96 5.47 -12.34
C LEU A 52 0.35 4.14 -11.88
N TRP A 53 -0.72 3.70 -12.53
CA TRP A 53 -1.37 2.43 -12.22
C TRP A 53 -0.36 1.28 -12.30
N ASN A 54 0.38 1.22 -13.40
CA ASN A 54 1.34 0.14 -13.60
C ASN A 54 2.47 0.20 -12.59
N GLU A 55 2.97 1.38 -12.30
CA GLU A 55 4.09 1.53 -11.39
C GLU A 55 3.70 1.25 -9.95
N LEU A 56 2.51 1.65 -9.53
CA LEU A 56 2.04 1.37 -8.18
C LEU A 56 1.77 -0.13 -7.98
N ASN A 57 1.17 -0.78 -8.98
CA ASN A 57 0.98 -2.22 -8.88
C ASN A 57 2.31 -2.96 -8.84
N ASP A 58 3.27 -2.53 -9.63
CA ASP A 58 4.59 -3.12 -9.62
C ASP A 58 5.26 -2.92 -8.26
N PHE A 59 5.11 -1.74 -7.68
CA PHE A 59 5.66 -1.46 -6.36
C PHE A 59 5.05 -2.38 -5.30
N ILE A 60 3.74 -2.57 -5.34
CA ILE A 60 3.07 -3.47 -4.40
C ILE A 60 3.63 -4.89 -4.56
N ASP A 61 3.75 -5.35 -5.80
CA ASP A 61 4.23 -6.72 -6.06
C ASP A 61 5.66 -6.91 -5.59
N ARG A 62 6.52 -5.94 -5.81
CA ARG A 62 7.96 -6.11 -5.61
C ARG A 62 8.44 -5.64 -4.25
N LYS A 63 7.73 -4.72 -3.60
CA LYS A 63 8.22 -4.12 -2.36
C LYS A 63 7.32 -4.39 -1.17
N ILE A 64 6.03 -4.53 -1.37
CA ILE A 64 5.10 -4.71 -0.27
C ILE A 64 4.78 -6.18 -0.03
N GLU A 65 4.47 -6.94 -1.08
CA GLU A 65 4.17 -8.36 -0.90
C GLU A 65 5.34 -9.13 -0.28
N PRO A 66 6.60 -8.86 -0.63
CA PRO A 66 7.69 -9.53 0.06
C PRO A 66 7.75 -9.26 1.56
N LEU A 67 7.32 -8.09 2.02
CA LEU A 67 7.24 -7.83 3.45
C LEU A 67 6.25 -8.76 4.12
N ILE A 68 5.13 -9.04 3.46
CA ILE A 68 4.14 -9.97 3.99
C ILE A 68 4.73 -11.38 4.07
N GLU A 69 5.46 -11.80 3.05
CA GLU A 69 6.13 -13.10 3.05
C GLU A 69 7.13 -13.21 4.20
N LEU A 70 7.76 -12.10 4.57
CA LEU A 70 8.71 -12.05 5.68
C LEU A 70 8.02 -11.83 7.02
N GLN A 71 6.69 -11.80 7.04
CA GLN A 71 5.89 -11.60 8.24
C GLN A 71 6.10 -10.21 8.86
N ARG A 72 6.48 -9.25 8.05
CA ARG A 72 6.62 -7.86 8.48
C ARG A 72 5.32 -7.12 8.18
N TYR A 73 4.26 -7.56 8.85
CA TYR A 73 2.89 -7.14 8.55
C TYR A 73 2.64 -5.67 8.81
N MET A 74 3.16 -5.17 9.92
CA MET A 74 2.90 -3.78 10.28
C MET A 74 3.54 -2.82 9.30
N GLU A 75 4.72 -3.17 8.79
CA GLU A 75 5.40 -2.34 7.81
C GLU A 75 4.69 -2.38 6.47
N ALA A 76 4.17 -3.55 6.09
CA ALA A 76 3.38 -3.65 4.86
C ALA A 76 2.14 -2.76 4.93
N VAL A 77 1.44 -2.78 6.07
CA VAL A 77 0.26 -1.95 6.25
C VAL A 77 0.62 -0.47 6.23
N GLU A 78 1.71 -0.12 6.88
CA GLU A 78 2.17 1.28 6.90
C GLU A 78 2.40 1.79 5.48
N LEU A 79 3.04 0.99 4.64
CA LEU A 79 3.29 1.38 3.25
C LEU A 79 2.00 1.45 2.44
N ILE A 80 1.09 0.52 2.65
CA ILE A 80 -0.20 0.55 1.95
C ILE A 80 -0.99 1.80 2.31
N LEU A 81 -1.06 2.14 3.59
CA LEU A 81 -1.76 3.35 4.01
C LEU A 81 -1.09 4.59 3.46
N HIS A 82 0.23 4.61 3.44
CA HIS A 82 0.97 5.74 2.88
C HIS A 82 0.70 5.90 1.39
N LEU A 83 0.72 4.78 0.66
CA LEU A 83 0.44 4.80 -0.77
C LEU A 83 -0.97 5.30 -1.04
N ALA A 84 -1.93 4.77 -0.31
CA ALA A 84 -3.33 5.16 -0.50
C ALA A 84 -3.54 6.64 -0.17
N SER A 85 -2.92 7.13 0.89
CA SER A 85 -3.07 8.53 1.28
C SER A 85 -2.40 9.49 0.30
N SER A 86 -1.42 9.01 -0.45
CA SER A 86 -0.70 9.85 -1.40
C SER A 86 -1.61 10.41 -2.49
N PHE A 87 -2.70 9.70 -2.81
CA PHE A 87 -3.66 10.19 -3.80
C PHE A 87 -4.31 11.50 -3.39
N THR A 88 -4.35 11.81 -2.09
CA THR A 88 -4.99 13.03 -1.63
C THR A 88 -4.20 14.30 -2.00
N GLU A 89 -2.94 14.12 -2.41
CA GLU A 89 -2.10 15.27 -2.72
C GLU A 89 -2.03 15.61 -4.20
N TYR A 90 -2.76 14.87 -5.04
CA TYR A 90 -2.70 15.05 -6.48
C TYR A 90 -4.09 15.13 -7.05
N ASP A 91 -4.22 15.91 -8.13
CA ASP A 91 -5.44 15.97 -8.93
C ASP A 91 -5.21 15.02 -10.11
N ILE A 92 -6.03 13.98 -10.21
CA ILE A 92 -5.80 12.89 -11.16
C ILE A 92 -6.97 12.80 -12.12
N ASP A 93 -6.65 12.69 -13.42
CA ASP A 93 -7.66 12.33 -14.39
C ASP A 93 -8.00 10.85 -14.21
N ASP A 94 -9.09 10.60 -13.50
CA ASP A 94 -9.49 9.25 -13.10
C ASP A 94 -10.53 8.66 -14.04
N SER A 95 -10.50 9.05 -15.31
CA SER A 95 -11.46 8.58 -16.31
C SER A 95 -11.51 7.05 -16.39
N ASP A 96 -10.38 6.39 -16.15
CA ASP A 96 -10.29 4.93 -16.24
C ASP A 96 -10.40 4.24 -14.86
N GLY A 97 -10.73 4.98 -13.81
CA GLY A 97 -10.94 4.38 -12.50
C GLY A 97 -9.67 3.93 -11.80
N VAL A 98 -8.56 4.62 -12.02
CA VAL A 98 -7.27 4.25 -11.45
C VAL A 98 -7.30 4.29 -9.93
N ILE A 99 -7.89 5.34 -9.37
CA ILE A 99 -7.91 5.51 -7.91
C ILE A 99 -8.63 4.34 -7.24
N MET A 100 -9.84 4.03 -7.72
CA MET A 100 -10.62 2.94 -7.12
C MET A 100 -9.95 1.60 -7.34
N GLY A 101 -9.30 1.42 -8.49
CA GLY A 101 -8.60 0.18 -8.75
C GLY A 101 -7.43 -0.03 -7.79
N ILE A 102 -6.65 1.01 -7.54
CA ILE A 102 -5.54 0.90 -6.60
C ILE A 102 -6.07 0.71 -5.18
N TYR A 103 -7.14 1.42 -4.80
CA TYR A 103 -7.72 1.23 -3.48
C TYR A 103 -8.22 -0.19 -3.29
N SER A 104 -8.81 -0.79 -4.32
CA SER A 104 -9.25 -2.19 -4.26
C SER A 104 -8.05 -3.12 -4.02
N ARG A 105 -6.94 -2.85 -4.68
CA ARG A 105 -5.72 -3.62 -4.47
C ARG A 105 -5.21 -3.46 -3.05
N CYS A 106 -5.24 -2.24 -2.54
CA CYS A 106 -4.82 -1.97 -1.16
C CYS A 106 -5.71 -2.70 -0.16
N GLU A 107 -7.02 -2.72 -0.40
CA GLU A 107 -7.94 -3.46 0.47
C GLU A 107 -7.62 -4.95 0.47
N GLU A 108 -7.31 -5.52 -0.68
CA GLU A 108 -6.93 -6.93 -0.76
C GLU A 108 -5.68 -7.23 0.06
N ILE A 109 -4.70 -6.36 -0.01
CA ILE A 109 -3.45 -6.53 0.73
C ILE A 109 -3.71 -6.47 2.24
N ILE A 110 -4.48 -5.48 2.68
CA ILE A 110 -4.78 -5.35 4.10
C ILE A 110 -5.63 -6.53 4.59
N SER A 111 -6.58 -6.97 3.77
CA SER A 111 -7.37 -8.15 4.10
C SER A 111 -6.47 -9.38 4.29
N LEU A 112 -5.51 -9.56 3.41
CA LEU A 112 -4.56 -10.67 3.53
C LEU A 112 -3.76 -10.56 4.82
N VAL A 113 -3.25 -9.37 5.14
CA VAL A 113 -2.47 -9.18 6.37
C VAL A 113 -3.33 -9.50 7.60
N ILE A 114 -4.57 -9.03 7.62
CA ILE A 114 -5.45 -9.27 8.77
C ILE A 114 -5.69 -10.76 8.97
N ARG A 115 -5.78 -11.53 7.88
CA ARG A 115 -5.96 -12.98 8.00
C ARG A 115 -4.71 -13.68 8.52
N LEU A 116 -3.54 -13.10 8.31
CA LEU A 116 -2.27 -13.75 8.65
C LEU A 116 -1.67 -13.26 9.96
N CYS A 117 -1.99 -12.06 10.38
CA CYS A 117 -1.36 -11.46 11.56
C CYS A 117 -2.01 -11.93 12.85
N SER A 118 -1.39 -11.59 13.96
CA SER A 118 -1.92 -11.91 15.29
C SER A 118 -3.07 -10.96 15.64
N GLU A 119 -3.84 -11.36 16.67
CA GLU A 119 -4.91 -10.49 17.17
C GLU A 119 -4.39 -9.15 17.64
N LYS A 120 -3.22 -9.15 18.27
CA LYS A 120 -2.61 -7.91 18.74
C LYS A 120 -2.23 -7.00 17.57
N GLU A 121 -1.71 -7.58 16.52
CA GLU A 121 -1.37 -6.83 15.32
C GLU A 121 -2.64 -6.31 14.64
N GLU A 122 -3.68 -7.14 14.58
CA GLU A 122 -4.95 -6.70 14.00
C GLU A 122 -5.50 -5.49 14.76
N GLU A 123 -5.44 -5.54 16.09
CA GLU A 123 -5.89 -4.41 16.90
C GLU A 123 -5.10 -3.14 16.61
N LYS A 124 -3.78 -3.30 16.46
CA LYS A 124 -2.93 -2.15 16.14
C LYS A 124 -3.29 -1.57 14.76
N ILE A 125 -3.53 -2.44 13.79
CA ILE A 125 -3.92 -2.00 12.45
C ILE A 125 -5.25 -1.26 12.53
N PHE A 126 -6.20 -1.78 13.29
CA PHE A 126 -7.49 -1.12 13.48
C PHE A 126 -7.28 0.29 14.04
N GLN A 127 -6.44 0.41 15.06
CA GLN A 127 -6.16 1.72 15.66
C GLN A 127 -5.51 2.67 14.67
N ASP A 128 -4.61 2.15 13.83
CA ASP A 128 -3.96 2.98 12.81
C ASP A 128 -4.98 3.49 11.79
N VAL A 129 -5.93 2.64 11.39
CA VAL A 129 -6.96 3.06 10.43
C VAL A 129 -7.86 4.12 11.06
N VAL A 130 -8.26 3.93 12.32
CA VAL A 130 -9.07 4.93 13.01
C VAL A 130 -8.33 6.26 13.11
N TYR A 131 -7.04 6.20 13.44
CA TYR A 131 -6.23 7.41 13.51
C TYR A 131 -6.21 8.15 12.16
N GLU A 132 -6.07 7.40 11.07
CA GLU A 132 -6.07 8.00 9.74
C GLU A 132 -7.40 8.65 9.43
N ILE A 133 -8.51 8.02 9.80
CA ILE A 133 -9.84 8.61 9.58
C ILE A 133 -9.95 9.94 10.31
N ASP A 134 -9.47 9.98 11.55
CA ASP A 134 -9.61 11.18 12.38
C ASP A 134 -8.70 12.32 11.92
N ASN A 135 -7.61 12.00 11.26
CA ASN A 135 -6.56 13.00 10.98
C ASN A 135 -6.34 13.30 9.50
N ASN A 136 -7.12 12.69 8.59
CA ASN A 136 -6.94 12.99 7.19
C ASN A 136 -7.76 14.22 6.80
N ASN A 137 -7.28 14.91 5.77
CA ASN A 137 -7.94 16.08 5.21
C ASN A 137 -8.35 15.85 3.77
N ASP A 138 -8.88 14.66 3.49
CA ASP A 138 -9.26 14.28 2.13
C ASP A 138 -10.49 15.05 1.71
N GLU A 139 -10.26 16.08 0.93
CA GLU A 139 -11.29 17.00 0.49
C GLU A 139 -12.38 16.31 -0.33
N TYR A 140 -12.00 15.30 -1.10
CA TYR A 140 -12.91 14.60 -2.00
C TYR A 140 -13.52 13.33 -1.43
N GLY A 141 -13.03 12.90 -0.29
CA GLY A 141 -13.59 11.73 0.40
C GLY A 141 -13.17 10.38 -0.12
N TYR A 142 -12.31 10.31 -1.12
CA TYR A 142 -11.90 9.00 -1.66
C TYR A 142 -11.10 8.19 -0.65
N TYR A 143 -10.12 8.82 -0.02
CA TYR A 143 -9.29 8.15 0.96
C TYR A 143 -10.11 7.77 2.19
N LYS A 144 -10.95 8.68 2.64
CA LYS A 144 -11.82 8.40 3.78
C LYS A 144 -12.76 7.24 3.45
N GLY A 145 -13.31 7.21 2.25
CA GLY A 145 -14.17 6.11 1.83
C GLY A 145 -13.44 4.78 1.85
N PHE A 146 -12.18 4.77 1.41
CA PHE A 146 -11.35 3.59 1.48
C PHE A 146 -11.15 3.13 2.93
N LEU A 147 -10.81 4.07 3.83
CA LEU A 147 -10.62 3.75 5.23
C LEU A 147 -11.89 3.23 5.89
N ASP A 148 -13.03 3.85 5.56
CA ASP A 148 -14.32 3.40 6.09
C ASP A 148 -14.63 1.97 5.66
N ARG A 149 -14.33 1.63 4.41
CA ARG A 149 -14.53 0.27 3.92
C ARG A 149 -13.64 -0.73 4.64
N LEU A 150 -12.40 -0.33 4.96
CA LEU A 150 -11.52 -1.20 5.74
C LEU A 150 -12.14 -1.51 7.11
N LEU A 151 -12.62 -0.48 7.80
CA LEU A 151 -13.22 -0.68 9.11
C LEU A 151 -14.44 -1.60 9.01
N PHE A 152 -15.26 -1.40 7.99
CA PHE A 152 -16.52 -2.12 7.88
C PHE A 152 -16.34 -3.58 7.49
N ASN A 153 -15.37 -3.85 6.62
CA ASN A 153 -15.32 -5.15 5.95
C ASN A 153 -14.21 -6.06 6.44
N GLN A 154 -13.15 -5.52 7.00
CA GLN A 154 -11.96 -6.32 7.23
C GLN A 154 -11.73 -6.72 8.67
N PHE A 155 -12.20 -5.95 9.62
CA PHE A 155 -11.89 -6.22 11.03
C PHE A 155 -13.00 -7.04 11.68
N LYS A 156 -12.65 -8.25 12.10
CA LYS A 156 -13.60 -9.18 12.67
C LYS A 156 -13.80 -8.96 14.16
N SER A 157 -12.76 -8.53 14.84
CA SER A 157 -12.80 -8.40 16.29
C SER A 157 -13.68 -7.24 16.76
N GLU A 158 -14.10 -6.38 15.83
CA GLU A 158 -14.91 -5.22 16.16
C GLU A 158 -16.40 -5.39 15.86
N LYS A 159 -16.81 -6.61 15.60
CA LYS A 159 -18.22 -6.88 15.33
C LYS A 159 -19.04 -7.14 16.56
#